data_cea70b3d80c69bbac2166fc45fd0726a
#
_entry.id   cea70b3d80c69bbac2166fc45fd0726a
#
_cell.length_a   1.000
_cell.length_b   1.000
_cell.length_c   1.000
_cell.angle_alpha   90.00
_cell.angle_beta   90.00
_cell.angle_gamma   90.00
#
_symmetry.space_group_name_H-M   'P 1'
#
loop_
_entity.id
_entity.type
_entity.pdbx_description
1 polymer ?
#
loop_
_entity_poly.entity_id
_entity_poly.type
_entity_poly.pdbx_seq_one_letter_code
_entity_poly.pdbx_strand_id
1 'polypeptide(L)'
;MDKILLFVKDFELGTKISSACVDLGYSVDFSDEETDPDSFKNDILVAFVDLDENVFASVGLVSELKRKNLKVIGIMKKVKNRERSKLQSAGCEIIFPMSYIVKNIPKLLDEVSL
;
A
#
# COMPACT_ATOMS: atom_id res chain seq x y z
N MET A 1 8.55 -12.04 11.70
CA MET A 1 8.33 -10.58 11.69
C MET A 1 7.52 -10.22 10.47
N ASP A 2 6.46 -9.45 10.66
CA ASP A 2 5.61 -9.09 9.54
C ASP A 2 6.28 -8.06 8.62
N LYS A 3 6.00 -8.19 7.34
CA LYS A 3 6.59 -7.38 6.30
C LYS A 3 5.55 -6.43 5.69
N ILE A 4 6.00 -5.24 5.36
CA ILE A 4 5.19 -4.23 4.68
C ILE A 4 5.75 -4.07 3.27
N LEU A 5 4.88 -4.14 2.26
CA LEU A 5 5.26 -3.83 0.89
C LEU A 5 4.95 -2.36 0.59
N LEU A 6 5.86 -1.68 -0.10
CA LEU A 6 5.65 -0.32 -0.54
C LEU A 6 5.74 -0.23 -2.05
N PHE A 7 4.62 0.05 -2.71
CA PHE A 7 4.55 0.42 -4.12
C PHE A 7 4.56 1.94 -4.21
N VAL A 8 5.72 2.53 -3.92
CA VAL A 8 5.89 3.98 -3.82
C VAL A 8 7.21 4.35 -4.50
N LYS A 9 7.16 5.22 -5.49
CA LYS A 9 8.35 5.72 -6.19
C LYS A 9 8.83 7.06 -5.66
N ASP A 10 7.94 7.84 -5.04
CA ASP A 10 8.30 9.11 -4.44
C ASP A 10 9.22 8.87 -3.23
N PHE A 11 10.44 9.42 -3.31
CA PHE A 11 11.46 9.19 -2.29
C PHE A 11 11.04 9.70 -0.91
N GLU A 12 10.47 10.90 -0.85
CA GLU A 12 10.07 11.50 0.42
C GLU A 12 8.94 10.72 1.08
N LEU A 13 7.91 10.38 0.32
CA LEU A 13 6.79 9.58 0.83
C LEU A 13 7.25 8.20 1.27
N GLY A 14 8.05 7.54 0.44
CA GLY A 14 8.56 6.20 0.74
C GLY A 14 9.41 6.19 2.01
N THR A 15 10.25 7.21 2.20
CA THR A 15 11.09 7.33 3.38
C THR A 15 10.24 7.52 4.64
N LYS A 16 9.23 8.38 4.59
CA LYS A 16 8.36 8.64 5.74
C LYS A 16 7.60 7.39 6.16
N ILE A 17 7.03 6.68 5.20
CA ILE A 17 6.28 5.44 5.51
C ILE A 17 7.24 4.36 6.02
N SER A 18 8.35 4.16 5.34
CA SER A 18 9.35 3.14 5.70
C SER A 18 9.90 3.37 7.11
N SER A 19 10.27 4.61 7.43
CA SER A 19 10.80 4.93 8.76
C SER A 19 9.78 4.64 9.86
N ALA A 20 8.53 5.01 9.65
CA ALA A 20 7.49 4.75 10.64
C ALA A 20 7.27 3.25 10.84
N CYS A 21 7.28 2.47 9.77
CA CYS A 21 7.09 1.02 9.84
C CYS A 21 8.27 0.35 10.57
N VAL A 22 9.49 0.75 10.24
CA VAL A 22 10.70 0.20 10.87
C VAL A 22 10.73 0.53 12.36
N ASP A 23 10.35 1.75 12.73
CA ASP A 23 10.26 2.16 14.13
C ASP A 23 9.27 1.32 14.94
N LEU A 24 8.26 0.77 14.27
CA LEU A 24 7.27 -0.11 14.90
C LEU A 24 7.67 -1.59 14.87
N GLY A 25 8.84 -1.91 14.36
CA GLY A 25 9.36 -3.28 14.34
C GLY A 25 9.02 -4.09 13.10
N TYR A 26 8.47 -3.47 12.05
CA TYR A 26 8.20 -4.16 10.79
C TYR A 26 9.38 -4.09 9.84
N SER A 27 9.54 -5.08 8.99
CA SER A 27 10.47 -4.99 7.87
C SER A 27 9.71 -4.42 6.65
N VAL A 28 10.44 -3.75 5.76
CA VAL A 28 9.86 -3.05 4.62
C VAL A 28 10.58 -3.46 3.34
N ASP A 29 9.80 -3.83 2.32
CA ASP A 29 10.32 -4.08 0.97
C ASP A 29 9.67 -3.09 0.01
N PHE A 30 10.50 -2.41 -0.78
CA PHE A 30 10.02 -1.60 -1.89
C PHE A 30 9.80 -2.51 -3.10
N SER A 31 8.64 -2.36 -3.72
CA SER A 31 8.27 -3.13 -4.92
C SER A 31 7.84 -2.17 -6.02
N ASP A 32 7.88 -2.64 -7.26
CA ASP A 32 7.47 -1.84 -8.41
C ASP A 32 6.65 -2.69 -9.38
N GLU A 33 6.31 -2.11 -10.54
CA GLU A 33 5.49 -2.75 -11.56
C GLU A 33 6.15 -3.95 -12.22
N GLU A 34 7.47 -4.10 -12.06
CA GLU A 34 8.22 -5.22 -12.61
C GLU A 34 8.40 -6.36 -11.60
N THR A 35 8.05 -6.13 -10.33
CA THR A 35 8.17 -7.15 -9.31
C THR A 35 7.16 -8.27 -9.57
N ASP A 36 7.65 -9.50 -9.60
CA ASP A 36 6.78 -10.67 -9.80
C ASP A 36 5.93 -10.90 -8.55
N PRO A 37 4.59 -10.83 -8.65
CA PRO A 37 3.71 -11.08 -7.49
C PRO A 37 3.92 -12.47 -6.88
N ASP A 38 4.34 -13.45 -7.67
CA ASP A 38 4.60 -14.79 -7.15
C ASP A 38 5.85 -14.86 -6.26
N SER A 39 6.68 -13.82 -6.26
CA SER A 39 7.83 -13.72 -5.36
C SER A 39 7.45 -13.30 -3.95
N PHE A 40 6.24 -12.81 -3.73
CA PHE A 40 5.79 -12.37 -2.42
C PHE A 40 5.60 -13.57 -1.49
N LYS A 41 6.10 -13.44 -0.28
CA LYS A 41 6.00 -14.48 0.75
C LYS A 41 4.77 -14.26 1.64
N ASN A 42 4.43 -15.28 2.43
CA ASN A 42 3.21 -15.27 3.23
C ASN A 42 3.25 -14.38 4.47
N ASP A 43 4.38 -13.76 4.77
CA ASP A 43 4.55 -12.92 5.95
C ASP A 43 4.22 -11.44 5.73
N ILE A 44 3.56 -11.12 4.61
CA ILE A 44 3.21 -9.75 4.28
C ILE A 44 1.92 -9.35 5.00
N LEU A 45 2.01 -8.28 5.80
CA LEU A 45 0.86 -7.75 6.53
C LEU A 45 -0.02 -6.88 5.63
N VAL A 46 0.59 -5.95 4.90
CA VAL A 46 -0.13 -4.98 4.10
C VAL A 46 0.76 -4.45 2.98
N ALA A 47 0.13 -4.03 1.88
CA ALA A 47 0.78 -3.32 0.78
C ALA A 47 0.24 -1.89 0.73
N PHE A 48 1.13 -0.91 0.82
CA PHE A 48 0.79 0.48 0.54
C PHE A 48 1.05 0.77 -0.92
N VAL A 49 0.08 1.33 -1.60
CA VAL A 49 0.17 1.60 -3.05
C VAL A 49 -0.09 3.07 -3.31
N ASP A 50 0.90 3.76 -3.88
CA ASP A 50 0.76 5.16 -4.30
C ASP A 50 -0.05 5.21 -5.59
N LEU A 51 -1.32 5.54 -5.47
CA LEU A 51 -2.26 5.56 -6.60
C LEU A 51 -2.11 6.83 -7.45
N ASP A 52 -1.31 7.80 -7.03
CA ASP A 52 -0.96 8.95 -7.86
C ASP A 52 0.11 8.60 -8.90
N GLU A 53 0.82 7.50 -8.68
CA GLU A 53 1.77 6.99 -9.65
C GLU A 53 1.04 6.15 -10.69
N ASN A 54 1.07 6.56 -11.95
CA ASN A 54 0.28 5.93 -13.01
C ASN A 54 0.53 4.42 -13.15
N VAL A 55 1.77 3.98 -12.95
CA VAL A 55 2.11 2.56 -13.08
C VAL A 55 1.49 1.71 -11.97
N PHE A 56 1.10 2.32 -10.85
CA PHE A 56 0.47 1.62 -9.74
C PHE A 56 -1.05 1.83 -9.69
N ALA A 57 -1.56 2.86 -10.33
CA ALA A 57 -2.98 3.21 -10.32
C ALA A 57 -3.78 2.34 -11.29
N SER A 58 -3.55 1.04 -11.27
CA SER A 58 -4.21 0.13 -12.18
C SER A 58 -5.06 -0.89 -11.43
N VAL A 59 -6.23 -1.16 -11.99
CA VAL A 59 -7.10 -2.22 -11.50
C VAL A 59 -6.36 -3.57 -11.54
N GLY A 60 -5.51 -3.76 -12.55
CA GLY A 60 -4.73 -4.99 -12.69
C GLY A 60 -3.78 -5.25 -11.53
N LEU A 61 -3.02 -4.24 -11.10
CA LEU A 61 -2.12 -4.38 -9.95
C LEU A 61 -2.91 -4.67 -8.67
N VAL A 62 -3.95 -3.87 -8.40
CA VAL A 62 -4.76 -4.03 -7.19
C VAL A 62 -5.42 -5.41 -7.15
N SER A 63 -5.97 -5.86 -8.28
CA SER A 63 -6.59 -7.18 -8.38
C SER A 63 -5.60 -8.31 -8.12
N GLU A 64 -4.38 -8.19 -8.64
CA GLU A 64 -3.34 -9.18 -8.45
C GLU A 64 -2.92 -9.29 -6.98
N LEU A 65 -2.76 -8.16 -6.31
CA LEU A 65 -2.44 -8.14 -4.89
C LEU A 65 -3.57 -8.77 -4.05
N LYS A 66 -4.81 -8.44 -4.39
CA LYS A 66 -5.97 -8.99 -3.69
C LYS A 66 -6.09 -10.50 -3.91
N ARG A 67 -5.78 -10.97 -5.12
CA ARG A 67 -5.78 -12.41 -5.41
C ARG A 67 -4.77 -13.17 -4.56
N LYS A 68 -3.68 -12.52 -4.16
CA LYS A 68 -2.68 -13.07 -3.24
C LYS A 68 -3.09 -12.94 -1.77
N ASN A 69 -4.31 -12.51 -1.49
CA ASN A 69 -4.84 -12.27 -0.14
C ASN A 69 -4.08 -11.20 0.63
N LEU A 70 -3.47 -10.25 -0.05
CA LEU A 70 -2.81 -9.14 0.58
C LEU A 70 -3.80 -8.01 0.88
N LYS A 71 -3.67 -7.41 2.05
CA LYS A 71 -4.42 -6.21 2.36
C LYS A 71 -3.75 -5.04 1.64
N VAL A 72 -4.55 -4.20 0.99
CA VAL A 72 -4.05 -3.09 0.17
C VAL A 72 -4.57 -1.78 0.73
N ILE A 73 -3.66 -0.86 1.03
CA ILE A 73 -3.99 0.51 1.43
C ILE A 73 -3.53 1.43 0.31
N GLY A 74 -4.49 2.10 -0.33
CA GLY A 74 -4.22 3.05 -1.39
C GLY A 74 -3.95 4.44 -0.84
N ILE A 75 -3.04 5.16 -1.49
CA ILE A 75 -2.65 6.53 -1.12
C ILE A 75 -2.92 7.43 -2.31
N MET A 76 -3.63 8.53 -2.08
CA MET A 76 -3.87 9.56 -3.10
C MET A 76 -3.67 10.92 -2.46
N LYS A 77 -3.02 11.86 -3.17
CA LYS A 77 -2.91 13.24 -2.68
C LYS A 77 -4.28 13.86 -2.52
N LYS A 78 -5.15 13.62 -3.50
CA LYS A 78 -6.52 14.09 -3.49
C LYS A 78 -7.41 12.94 -3.93
N VAL A 79 -8.27 12.46 -3.03
CA VAL A 79 -9.14 11.32 -3.31
C VAL A 79 -10.24 11.75 -4.27
N LYS A 80 -10.31 11.10 -5.44
CA LYS A 80 -11.33 11.34 -6.46
C LYS A 80 -12.34 10.18 -6.44
N ASN A 81 -13.60 10.49 -6.27
CA ASN A 81 -14.65 9.48 -6.06
C ASN A 81 -14.75 8.45 -7.19
N ARG A 82 -14.61 8.88 -8.44
CA ARG A 82 -14.72 7.99 -9.58
C ARG A 82 -13.62 6.93 -9.62
N GLU A 83 -12.39 7.37 -9.44
CA GLU A 83 -11.23 6.48 -9.41
C GLU A 83 -11.24 5.60 -8.17
N ARG A 84 -11.63 6.18 -7.03
CA ARG A 84 -11.79 5.45 -5.78
C ARG A 84 -12.74 4.28 -5.94
N SER A 85 -13.91 4.50 -6.56
CA SER A 85 -14.90 3.43 -6.73
C SER A 85 -14.36 2.28 -7.57
N LYS A 86 -13.64 2.58 -8.66
CA LYS A 86 -13.04 1.55 -9.52
C LYS A 86 -12.03 0.71 -8.76
N LEU A 87 -11.16 1.36 -8.00
CA LEU A 87 -10.10 0.67 -7.26
C LEU A 87 -10.64 -0.11 -6.08
N GLN A 88 -11.67 0.41 -5.42
CA GLN A 88 -12.35 -0.32 -4.35
C GLN A 88 -13.01 -1.59 -4.88
N SER A 89 -13.65 -1.51 -6.05
CA SER A 89 -14.24 -2.68 -6.69
C SER A 89 -13.19 -3.73 -7.08
N ALA A 90 -11.97 -3.30 -7.37
CA ALA A 90 -10.87 -4.21 -7.70
C ALA A 90 -10.25 -4.87 -6.46
N GLY A 91 -10.55 -4.36 -5.26
CA GLY A 91 -10.05 -4.94 -4.01
C GLY A 91 -9.27 -3.98 -3.11
N CYS A 92 -8.99 -2.76 -3.55
CA CYS A 92 -8.37 -1.74 -2.70
C CYS A 92 -9.46 -1.06 -1.86
N GLU A 93 -9.83 -1.70 -0.77
CA GLU A 93 -10.96 -1.25 0.05
C GLU A 93 -10.66 0.03 0.84
N ILE A 94 -9.39 0.26 1.16
CA ILE A 94 -8.95 1.38 1.99
C ILE A 94 -8.13 2.33 1.12
N ILE A 95 -8.63 3.55 0.93
CA ILE A 95 -7.92 4.61 0.21
C ILE A 95 -7.97 5.88 1.05
N PHE A 96 -6.81 6.40 1.39
CA PHE A 96 -6.70 7.61 2.21
C PHE A 96 -5.85 8.67 1.53
N PRO A 97 -6.08 9.95 1.87
CA PRO A 97 -5.18 11.02 1.46
C PRO A 97 -3.77 10.80 2.02
N MET A 98 -2.76 11.20 1.26
CA MET A 98 -1.35 11.07 1.64
C MET A 98 -1.10 11.67 3.04
N SER A 99 -1.67 12.85 3.32
CA SER A 99 -1.46 13.52 4.61
C SER A 99 -1.98 12.70 5.78
N TYR A 100 -3.10 12.00 5.58
CA TYR A 100 -3.63 11.12 6.63
C TYR A 100 -2.72 9.93 6.88
N ILE A 101 -2.25 9.28 5.80
CA ILE A 101 -1.38 8.11 5.88
C ILE A 101 -0.12 8.43 6.69
N VAL A 102 0.58 9.51 6.32
CA VAL A 102 1.85 9.88 6.96
C VAL A 102 1.69 10.11 8.47
N LYS A 103 0.56 10.70 8.87
CA LYS A 103 0.30 11.00 10.27
C LYS A 103 -0.21 9.83 11.10
N ASN A 104 -0.76 8.80 10.46
CA ASN A 104 -1.52 7.77 11.15
C ASN A 104 -1.00 6.34 10.89
N ILE A 105 0.26 6.18 10.50
CA ILE A 105 0.86 4.87 10.24
C ILE A 105 0.65 3.90 11.42
N PRO A 106 0.97 4.27 12.67
CA PRO A 106 0.79 3.33 13.79
C PRO A 106 -0.66 2.84 13.92
N LYS A 107 -1.61 3.76 13.81
CA LYS A 107 -3.04 3.41 13.91
C LYS A 107 -3.48 2.49 12.78
N LEU A 108 -3.03 2.78 11.55
CA LEU A 108 -3.39 1.97 10.39
C LEU A 108 -2.82 0.55 10.50
N LEU A 109 -1.58 0.41 10.95
CA LEU A 109 -0.96 -0.90 11.13
C LEU A 109 -1.64 -1.69 12.24
N ASP A 110 -2.06 -1.03 13.32
CA ASP A 110 -2.84 -1.70 14.37
C ASP A 110 -4.16 -2.23 13.82
N GLU A 111 -4.85 -1.46 13.01
CA GLU A 111 -6.14 -1.87 12.45
C GLU A 111 -6.01 -3.05 11.49
N VAL A 112 -4.96 -3.08 10.66
CA VAL A 112 -4.80 -4.17 9.70
C VAL A 112 -4.19 -5.43 10.32
N SER A 113 -3.58 -5.34 11.48
CA SER A 113 -3.02 -6.49 12.17
C SER A 113 -4.03 -7.28 13.01
N LEU A 114 -5.23 -6.76 13.16
CA LEU A 114 -6.28 -7.42 13.94
C LEU A 114 -6.94 -8.59 13.21
#